data_e2c36b11359c0135229b12f3d9541d4f
#
_entry.id   e2c36b11359c0135229b12f3d9541d4f
#
_cell.length_a   1.000
_cell.length_b   1.000
_cell.length_c   1.000
_cell.angle_alpha   90.00
_cell.angle_beta   90.00
_cell.angle_gamma   90.00
#
_symmetry.space_group_name_H-M   'P 1'
#
loop_
_entity.id
_entity.type
_entity.pdbx_description
1 polymer ?
#
loop_
_entity_poly.entity_id
_entity_poly.type
_entity_poly.pdbx_seq_one_letter_code
_entity_poly.pdbx_strand_id
1 'polypeptide(L)'
;MKSIFACMIALTMSASTLTFAASETTSIRTVGGQIVSIGDSLSDMTTRLNQSPKSMNTYEVKENDVVKTVSDYVYEISGITYTLTIINNQVRKIVWSRN
;
A
#
# COMPACT_ATOMS: atom_id res chain seq x y z
N MET A 1 -20.89 1.38 -36.37
CA MET A 1 -20.72 1.40 -36.09
C MET A 1 -20.31 1.57 -35.15
N LYS A 2 -20.27 1.79 -34.66
CA LYS A 2 -20.06 1.92 -33.93
C LYS A 2 -19.34 1.31 -33.23
N SER A 3 -19.18 0.84 -32.99
CA SER A 3 -18.60 0.02 -32.39
C SER A 3 -17.29 0.19 -32.28
N ILE A 4 -16.88 0.66 -32.83
CA ILE A 4 -15.71 0.83 -32.89
C ILE A 4 -15.12 1.43 -31.87
N PHE A 5 -15.46 2.08 -31.55
CA PHE A 5 -14.97 2.63 -30.67
C PHE A 5 -14.68 2.09 -29.63
N ALA A 6 -15.15 1.70 -29.58
CA ALA A 6 -15.07 1.05 -28.51
C ALA A 6 -13.80 0.52 -28.33
N CYS A 7 -13.47 0.01 -29.00
CA CYS A 7 -12.40 -0.61 -28.85
C CYS A 7 -11.34 0.14 -28.41
N MET A 8 -11.25 0.97 -28.72
CA MET A 8 -10.29 1.61 -28.43
C MET A 8 -10.11 1.86 -27.19
N ILE A 9 -10.76 1.98 -26.77
CA ILE A 9 -10.70 2.27 -25.64
C ILE A 9 -10.11 1.43 -24.92
N ALA A 10 -10.38 0.77 -25.12
CA ALA A 10 -9.94 -0.14 -24.44
C ALA A 10 -8.56 -0.20 -24.36
N LEU A 11 -8.35 -0.02 -24.81
CA LEU A 11 -7.30 -0.25 -24.79
C LEU A 11 -6.54 0.42 -24.19
N THR A 12 -6.69 1.07 -23.99
CA THR A 12 -6.08 1.73 -23.53
C THR A 12 -5.75 1.62 -22.37
N MET A 13 -6.04 1.45 -21.98
CA MET A 13 -5.77 1.28 -21.12
C MET A 13 -5.11 0.67 -20.71
N SER A 14 -5.12 0.61 -20.85
CA SER A 14 -4.62 0.07 -20.55
C SER A 14 -3.62 -0.07 -20.25
N ALA A 15 -3.40 0.10 -20.43
CA ALA A 15 -2.55 -0.03 -20.29
C ALA A 15 -1.79 0.23 -19.70
N SER A 16 -1.68 0.62 -19.48
CA SER A 16 -1.09 0.89 -19.08
C SER A 16 -0.54 0.75 -18.19
N THR A 17 -0.34 0.78 -17.76
CA THR A 17 0.05 0.70 -17.13
C THR A 17 0.63 0.15 -16.44
N LEU A 18 0.72 0.09 -16.00
CA LEU A 18 1.10 -0.46 -15.50
C LEU A 18 2.17 -1.05 -15.20
N THR A 19 2.63 -1.05 -15.22
CA THR A 19 3.78 -1.59 -15.41
C THR A 19 4.66 -1.62 -14.26
N PHE A 20 5.12 -0.74 -13.67
CA PHE A 20 5.83 -0.87 -12.46
C PHE A 20 4.90 -0.68 -11.35
N ALA A 21 3.77 -1.21 -11.52
CA ALA A 21 2.80 -1.14 -10.48
C ALA A 21 3.28 -1.89 -9.25
N ALA A 22 2.89 -1.40 -8.12
CA ALA A 22 3.21 -2.05 -6.86
C ALA A 22 2.36 -3.30 -6.71
N SER A 23 2.89 -4.25 -5.97
CA SER A 23 2.19 -5.49 -5.67
C SER A 23 1.73 -5.48 -4.22
N GLU A 24 0.67 -6.22 -3.93
CA GLU A 24 0.19 -6.34 -2.57
C GLU A 24 0.69 -7.62 -1.93
N THR A 25 0.88 -7.56 -0.62
CA THR A 25 1.24 -8.73 0.14
C THR A 25 0.49 -8.67 1.47
N THR A 26 0.46 -9.78 2.19
CA THR A 26 -0.22 -9.82 3.47
C THR A 26 0.74 -9.73 4.65
N SER A 27 2.03 -9.87 4.40
CA SER A 27 3.01 -9.77 5.47
C SER A 27 4.37 -9.43 4.89
N ILE A 28 5.23 -8.90 5.75
CA ILE A 28 6.60 -8.59 5.38
C ILE A 28 7.51 -9.06 6.51
N ARG A 29 8.74 -9.39 6.14
CA ARG A 29 9.75 -9.77 7.11
C ARG A 29 10.66 -8.59 7.34
N THR A 30 10.86 -8.24 8.61
CA THR A 30 11.69 -7.09 8.97
C THR A 30 13.15 -7.48 8.96
N VAL A 31 14.00 -6.46 9.06
CA VAL A 31 15.45 -6.68 9.12
C VAL A 31 15.81 -7.56 10.31
N GLY A 32 15.10 -7.41 11.41
CA GLY A 32 15.35 -8.21 12.59
C GLY A 32 14.76 -9.60 12.55
N GLY A 33 14.14 -9.99 11.44
CA GLY A 33 13.58 -11.33 11.31
C GLY A 33 12.17 -11.46 11.85
N GLN A 34 11.54 -10.38 12.22
CA GLN A 34 10.17 -10.41 12.71
C GLN A 34 9.21 -10.27 11.53
N ILE A 35 7.96 -10.53 11.77
CA ILE A 35 6.95 -10.47 10.72
C ILE A 35 5.88 -9.46 11.09
N VAL A 36 5.55 -8.59 10.14
CA VAL A 36 4.45 -7.65 10.25
C VAL A 36 3.38 -8.08 9.27
N SER A 37 2.16 -8.22 9.74
CA SER A 37 1.07 -8.76 8.92
C SER A 37 -0.14 -7.83 8.95
N ILE A 38 -0.98 -7.98 7.95
CA ILE A 38 -2.26 -7.29 7.94
C ILE A 38 -3.03 -7.71 9.19
N GLY A 39 -3.59 -6.73 9.88
CA GLY A 39 -4.28 -6.95 11.15
C GLY A 39 -3.46 -6.59 12.36
N ASP A 40 -2.15 -6.46 12.20
CA ASP A 40 -1.32 -6.05 13.33
C ASP A 40 -1.63 -4.62 13.72
N SER A 41 -1.45 -4.33 15.00
CA SER A 41 -1.65 -2.97 15.47
C SER A 41 -0.51 -2.08 15.01
N LEU A 42 -0.76 -0.78 14.96
CA LEU A 42 0.28 0.18 14.62
C LEU A 42 1.44 0.06 15.59
N SER A 43 1.15 -0.14 16.85
CA SER A 43 2.19 -0.28 17.87
C SER A 43 3.07 -1.50 17.60
N ASP A 44 2.47 -2.64 17.29
CA ASP A 44 3.24 -3.84 16.98
C ASP A 44 4.04 -3.65 15.70
N MET A 45 3.45 -3.01 14.71
CA MET A 45 4.13 -2.75 13.46
C MET A 45 5.39 -1.93 13.67
N THR A 46 5.28 -0.82 14.40
CA THR A 46 6.44 0.06 14.60
C THR A 46 7.49 -0.61 15.46
N THR A 47 7.06 -1.40 16.44
CA THR A 47 8.01 -2.11 17.30
C THR A 47 8.80 -3.15 16.52
N ARG A 48 8.10 -3.90 15.67
CA ARG A 48 8.75 -4.96 14.90
C ARG A 48 9.61 -4.43 13.78
N LEU A 49 9.17 -3.35 13.12
CA LEU A 49 9.98 -2.74 12.07
C LEU A 49 11.24 -2.13 12.63
N ASN A 50 11.15 -1.55 13.83
CA ASN A 50 12.29 -1.03 14.55
C ASN A 50 13.17 -0.10 13.70
N GLN A 51 12.53 0.72 12.91
CA GLN A 51 13.22 1.73 12.11
C GLN A 51 12.23 2.83 11.80
N SER A 52 12.75 4.00 11.46
CA SER A 52 11.89 5.13 11.13
C SER A 52 11.34 4.96 9.73
N PRO A 53 10.10 5.37 9.50
CA PRO A 53 9.59 5.34 8.14
C PRO A 53 10.30 6.35 7.27
N LYS A 54 10.44 6.02 6.01
CA LYS A 54 11.01 6.93 5.03
C LYS A 54 10.09 8.13 4.85
N SER A 55 8.80 7.90 4.93
CA SER A 55 7.82 8.96 4.87
C SER A 55 6.51 8.48 5.47
N MET A 56 5.66 9.42 5.82
CA MET A 56 4.35 9.12 6.34
C MET A 56 3.39 10.16 5.81
N ASN A 57 2.22 9.72 5.37
CA ASN A 57 1.22 10.60 4.84
C ASN A 57 -0.13 10.24 5.43
N THR A 58 -0.83 11.23 5.98
CA THR A 58 -2.13 11.01 6.59
C THR A 58 -3.17 11.79 5.83
N TYR A 59 -4.28 11.15 5.53
CA TYR A 59 -5.36 11.80 4.79
C TYR A 59 -6.67 11.19 5.22
N GLU A 60 -7.77 11.80 4.81
CA GLU A 60 -9.10 11.35 5.17
C GLU A 60 -9.81 10.83 3.93
N VAL A 61 -10.54 9.76 4.12
CA VAL A 61 -11.35 9.17 3.07
C VAL A 61 -12.79 9.15 3.55
N LYS A 62 -13.69 9.61 2.72
CA LYS A 62 -15.10 9.60 3.04
C LYS A 62 -15.79 8.48 2.28
N GLU A 63 -16.46 7.62 3.01
CA GLU A 63 -17.09 6.46 2.43
C GLU A 63 -18.43 6.27 3.10
N ASN A 64 -19.53 6.31 2.34
CA ASN A 64 -20.87 6.14 2.90
C ASN A 64 -21.12 7.10 4.06
N ASP A 65 -20.71 8.35 3.89
CA ASP A 65 -20.87 9.39 4.91
C ASP A 65 -20.07 9.14 6.17
N VAL A 66 -19.14 8.20 6.12
CA VAL A 66 -18.23 7.95 7.22
C VAL A 66 -16.86 8.43 6.82
N VAL A 67 -16.24 9.23 7.68
CA VAL A 67 -14.92 9.75 7.43
C VAL A 67 -13.92 8.86 8.17
N LYS A 68 -12.94 8.36 7.44
CA LYS A 68 -11.89 7.53 8.03
C LYS A 68 -10.55 8.21 7.84
N THR A 69 -9.74 8.18 8.86
CA THR A 69 -8.39 8.69 8.77
C THR A 69 -7.47 7.55 8.35
N VAL A 70 -6.74 7.78 7.29
CA VAL A 70 -5.86 6.78 6.70
C VAL A 70 -4.44 7.30 6.76
N SER A 71 -3.51 6.46 7.17
CA SER A 71 -2.10 6.83 7.20
C SER A 71 -1.31 5.82 6.38
N ASP A 72 -0.48 6.31 5.49
CA ASP A 72 0.42 5.47 4.72
C ASP A 72 1.83 5.66 5.24
N TYR A 73 2.42 4.58 5.74
CA TYR A 73 3.79 4.58 6.23
C TYR A 73 4.66 3.91 5.18
N VAL A 74 5.71 4.57 4.77
CA VAL A 74 6.62 4.04 3.75
C VAL A 74 7.92 3.65 4.41
N TYR A 75 8.32 2.40 4.20
CA TYR A 75 9.56 1.86 4.74
C TYR A 75 10.37 1.27 3.61
N GLU A 76 11.67 1.32 3.75
CA GLU A 76 12.55 0.71 2.76
C GLU A 76 13.35 -0.39 3.47
N ILE A 77 13.22 -1.61 2.97
CA ILE A 77 13.89 -2.77 3.56
C ILE A 77 14.54 -3.56 2.44
N SER A 78 15.85 -3.67 2.50
CA SER A 78 16.60 -4.50 1.54
C SER A 78 16.29 -4.18 0.08
N GLY A 79 16.20 -2.89 -0.26
CA GLY A 79 15.98 -2.48 -1.63
C GLY A 79 14.54 -2.53 -2.09
N ILE A 80 13.63 -2.82 -1.18
CA ILE A 80 12.21 -2.87 -1.49
C ILE A 80 11.51 -1.78 -0.69
N THR A 81 10.63 -1.06 -1.35
CA THR A 81 9.83 -0.03 -0.70
C THR A 81 8.47 -0.62 -0.35
N TYR A 82 8.13 -0.57 0.93
CA TYR A 82 6.85 -1.05 1.44
C TYR A 82 6.02 0.13 1.88
N THR A 83 4.75 0.13 1.48
CA THR A 83 3.80 1.11 1.95
C THR A 83 2.74 0.37 2.76
N LEU A 84 2.64 0.72 4.04
CA LEU A 84 1.68 0.10 4.93
C LEU A 84 0.57 1.09 5.21
N THR A 85 -0.64 0.71 4.88
CA THR A 85 -1.80 1.56 5.07
C THR A 85 -2.45 1.22 6.41
N ILE A 86 -2.58 2.23 7.25
CA ILE A 86 -3.09 2.07 8.61
C ILE A 86 -4.45 2.74 8.71
N ILE A 87 -5.42 1.99 9.20
CA ILE A 87 -6.76 2.51 9.49
C ILE A 87 -7.14 1.98 10.86
N ASN A 88 -7.62 2.86 11.74
CA ASN A 88 -8.00 2.49 13.09
C ASN A 88 -6.87 1.79 13.83
N ASN A 89 -5.65 2.30 13.66
CA ASN A 89 -4.46 1.78 14.33
C ASN A 89 -4.14 0.33 13.98
N GLN A 90 -4.59 -0.13 12.81
CA GLN A 90 -4.31 -1.48 12.35
C GLN A 90 -3.79 -1.44 10.92
N VAL A 91 -2.88 -2.35 10.63
CA VAL A 91 -2.37 -2.51 9.26
C VAL A 91 -3.47 -3.14 8.43
N ARG A 92 -3.90 -2.43 7.39
CA ARG A 92 -4.97 -2.90 6.54
C ARG A 92 -4.52 -3.30 5.17
N LYS A 93 -3.39 -2.78 4.73
CA LYS A 93 -2.92 -3.04 3.39
C LYS A 93 -1.41 -2.88 3.37
N ILE A 94 -0.74 -3.75 2.64
CA ILE A 94 0.70 -3.68 2.47
C ILE A 94 1.00 -3.78 0.98
N VAL A 95 1.66 -2.77 0.45
CA VAL A 95 2.02 -2.71 -0.95
C VAL A 95 3.53 -2.61 -1.03
N TRP A 96 4.14 -3.28 -2.00
CA TRP A 96 5.59 -3.23 -2.13
C TRP A 96 5.97 -3.01 -3.59
N SER A 97 7.13 -2.41 -3.77
CA SER A 97 7.71 -2.24 -5.09
C SER A 97 9.21 -2.28 -4.96
N ARG A 98 9.86 -2.69 -6.04
CA ARG A 98 11.31 -2.72 -6.05
C ARG A 98 11.84 -1.34 -6.38
N ASN A 99 12.92 -1.00 -5.75
CA ASN A 99 13.59 0.26 -6.04
C ASN A 99 14.45 0.15 -7.29
#